data_c197aa4936f264fc20f015e67b9b1466
#
_entry.id   c197aa4936f264fc20f015e67b9b1466
#
_cell.length_a   1.000
_cell.length_b   1.000
_cell.length_c   1.000
_cell.angle_alpha   90.00
_cell.angle_beta   90.00
_cell.angle_gamma   90.00
#
_symmetry.space_group_name_H-M   'P 1'
#
loop_
_entity.id
_entity.type
_entity.pdbx_description
1 polymer ?
#
loop_
_entity_poly.entity_id
_entity_poly.type
_entity_poly.pdbx_seq_one_letter_code
_entity_poly.pdbx_strand_id
1 'polypeptide(L)'
;VNEQNPSKERIEEYITHLHKSYKQKTVKRKIASMRAFYMYLEETEVIEDNPMRRIRTKFKEEQKLPRIIPRNEIENLLNTMYKALKKNDGTKSMILRDIAVVEVFFATGARVYEVANIKRENIDLESGTIRFMGKGGKERLIQIGEQSVCKLLYKYYEAHKTEIIQCGYFFVNQRGGRFTEQSIRIMLKKYTKQD
;
A
#
# COMPACT_ATOMS: atom_id res chain seq x y z
N VAL A 1 38.70 -12.68 -19.67
CA VAL A 1 37.85 -12.97 -18.52
C VAL A 1 36.45 -12.46 -18.89
N ASN A 2 35.54 -13.40 -19.10
CA ASN A 2 34.19 -13.09 -19.57
C ASN A 2 33.48 -12.31 -18.46
N GLU A 3 33.21 -11.00 -18.65
CA GLU A 3 32.57 -10.15 -17.64
C GLU A 3 31.15 -10.60 -17.29
N GLN A 4 30.57 -11.49 -18.09
CA GLN A 4 29.23 -12.04 -17.91
C GLN A 4 29.12 -13.08 -16.78
N ASN A 5 30.21 -13.67 -16.34
CA ASN A 5 30.24 -14.69 -15.28
C ASN A 5 31.26 -14.35 -14.19
N PRO A 6 30.93 -13.50 -13.23
CA PRO A 6 31.80 -13.08 -12.15
C PRO A 6 32.20 -14.28 -11.27
N SER A 7 33.42 -14.27 -10.75
CA SER A 7 33.88 -15.30 -9.81
C SER A 7 33.09 -15.26 -8.50
N LYS A 8 33.10 -16.37 -7.76
CA LYS A 8 32.46 -16.47 -6.45
C LYS A 8 32.95 -15.38 -5.49
N GLU A 9 34.24 -15.12 -5.49
CA GLU A 9 34.92 -14.15 -4.63
C GLU A 9 34.38 -12.73 -4.92
N ARG A 10 34.24 -12.33 -6.18
CA ARG A 10 33.67 -11.04 -6.57
C ARG A 10 32.22 -10.86 -6.10
N ILE A 11 31.43 -11.93 -6.15
CA ILE A 11 30.04 -11.87 -5.63
C ILE A 11 30.03 -11.73 -4.12
N GLU A 12 30.90 -12.45 -3.39
CA GLU A 12 31.03 -12.37 -1.93
C GLU A 12 31.53 -10.99 -1.48
N GLU A 13 32.49 -10.40 -2.20
CA GLU A 13 32.92 -9.00 -1.98
C GLU A 13 31.79 -8.02 -2.17
N TYR A 14 31.02 -8.16 -3.25
CA TYR A 14 29.86 -7.31 -3.50
C TYR A 14 28.78 -7.45 -2.40
N ILE A 15 28.49 -8.67 -1.96
CA ILE A 15 27.56 -8.93 -0.85
C ILE A 15 28.07 -8.26 0.44
N THR A 16 29.36 -8.34 0.71
CA THR A 16 30.01 -7.69 1.86
C THR A 16 29.86 -6.17 1.79
N HIS A 17 30.06 -5.58 0.60
CA HIS A 17 29.82 -4.16 0.36
C HIS A 17 28.35 -3.78 0.60
N LEU A 18 27.39 -4.60 0.14
CA LEU A 18 25.96 -4.36 0.39
C LEU A 18 25.64 -4.34 1.89
N HIS A 19 26.23 -5.23 2.68
CA HIS A 19 26.02 -5.26 4.14
C HIS A 19 26.55 -4.00 4.85
N LYS A 20 27.62 -3.37 4.34
CA LYS A 20 28.13 -2.10 4.88
C LYS A 20 27.22 -0.92 4.55
N SER A 21 26.57 -0.95 3.39
CA SER A 21 25.85 0.21 2.84
C SER A 21 24.34 0.18 3.07
N TYR A 22 23.75 -0.99 3.31
CA TYR A 22 22.28 -1.16 3.34
C TYR A 22 21.80 -1.97 4.54
N LYS A 23 20.54 -1.70 4.94
CA LYS A 23 19.84 -2.51 5.95
C LYS A 23 19.63 -3.94 5.43
N GLN A 24 19.69 -4.92 6.33
CA GLN A 24 19.60 -6.36 6.05
C GLN A 24 18.44 -6.74 5.10
N LYS A 25 17.25 -6.16 5.28
CA LYS A 25 16.10 -6.40 4.40
C LYS A 25 16.36 -5.97 2.95
N THR A 26 17.07 -4.85 2.76
CA THR A 26 17.46 -4.36 1.43
C THR A 26 18.51 -5.27 0.79
N VAL A 27 19.50 -5.72 1.58
CA VAL A 27 20.52 -6.69 1.11
C VAL A 27 19.86 -7.99 0.66
N LYS A 28 18.96 -8.54 1.48
CA LYS A 28 18.19 -9.76 1.14
C LYS A 28 17.46 -9.62 -0.20
N ARG A 29 16.78 -8.48 -0.42
CA ARG A 29 16.06 -8.21 -1.68
C ARG A 29 17.03 -8.11 -2.87
N LYS A 30 18.18 -7.43 -2.72
CA LYS A 30 19.19 -7.30 -3.79
C LYS A 30 19.77 -8.67 -4.17
N ILE A 31 20.10 -9.51 -3.18
CA ILE A 31 20.60 -10.87 -3.42
C ILE A 31 19.54 -11.74 -4.09
N ALA A 32 18.27 -11.63 -3.69
CA ALA A 32 17.17 -12.33 -4.36
C ALA A 32 17.04 -11.93 -5.83
N SER A 33 17.18 -10.63 -6.14
CA SER A 33 17.17 -10.14 -7.54
C SER A 33 18.36 -10.68 -8.34
N MET A 34 19.55 -10.74 -7.74
CA MET A 34 20.73 -11.36 -8.39
C MET A 34 20.51 -12.84 -8.67
N ARG A 35 19.95 -13.58 -7.72
CA ARG A 35 19.63 -15.01 -7.93
C ARG A 35 18.66 -15.22 -9.09
N ALA A 36 17.58 -14.42 -9.13
CA ALA A 36 16.62 -14.49 -10.21
C ALA A 36 17.25 -14.15 -11.59
N PHE A 37 18.13 -13.14 -11.62
CA PHE A 37 18.83 -12.74 -12.83
C PHE A 37 19.76 -13.84 -13.35
N TYR A 38 20.61 -14.40 -12.48
CA TYR A 38 21.51 -15.48 -12.91
C TYR A 38 20.80 -16.78 -13.23
N MET A 39 19.67 -17.05 -12.59
CA MET A 39 18.80 -18.17 -12.95
C MET A 39 18.21 -17.99 -14.35
N TYR A 40 17.75 -16.79 -14.68
CA TYR A 40 17.28 -16.46 -16.02
C TYR A 40 18.38 -16.63 -17.09
N LEU A 41 19.62 -16.14 -16.83
CA LEU A 41 20.73 -16.29 -17.76
C LEU A 41 21.09 -17.78 -18.02
N GLU A 42 21.01 -18.60 -16.99
CA GLU A 42 21.25 -20.05 -17.10
C GLU A 42 20.11 -20.74 -17.87
N GLU A 43 18.84 -20.41 -17.58
CA GLU A 43 17.66 -20.95 -18.28
C GLU A 43 17.62 -20.54 -19.77
N THR A 44 18.19 -19.40 -20.11
CA THR A 44 18.29 -18.92 -21.51
C THR A 44 19.61 -19.31 -22.19
N GLU A 45 20.40 -20.19 -21.58
CA GLU A 45 21.68 -20.70 -22.10
C GLU A 45 22.74 -19.62 -22.39
N VAL A 46 22.58 -18.41 -21.78
CA VAL A 46 23.57 -17.33 -21.90
C VAL A 46 24.82 -17.63 -21.08
N ILE A 47 24.67 -18.37 -19.97
CA ILE A 47 25.76 -18.87 -19.13
C ILE A 47 25.57 -20.38 -18.86
N GLU A 48 26.64 -21.12 -18.82
CA GLU A 48 26.62 -22.56 -18.55
C GLU A 48 26.50 -22.89 -17.05
N ASP A 49 27.11 -22.07 -16.17
CA ASP A 49 27.11 -22.28 -14.71
C ASP A 49 26.65 -21.01 -13.99
N ASN A 50 25.68 -21.17 -13.11
CA ASN A 50 25.14 -20.09 -12.32
C ASN A 50 26.00 -19.81 -11.07
N PRO A 51 26.71 -18.69 -11.02
CA PRO A 51 27.64 -18.41 -9.92
C PRO A 51 26.95 -18.24 -8.57
N MET A 52 25.64 -17.93 -8.56
CA MET A 52 24.86 -17.77 -7.34
C MET A 52 24.50 -19.10 -6.65
N ARG A 53 24.61 -20.25 -7.32
CA ARG A 53 24.34 -21.58 -6.72
C ARG A 53 25.27 -21.89 -5.54
N ARG A 54 26.53 -21.40 -5.60
CA ARG A 54 27.56 -21.64 -4.58
C ARG A 54 27.52 -20.60 -3.45
N ILE A 55 26.72 -19.56 -3.57
CA ILE A 55 26.60 -18.47 -2.59
C ILE A 55 25.60 -18.83 -1.50
N ARG A 56 26.07 -19.08 -0.30
CA ARG A 56 25.25 -19.32 0.89
C ARG A 56 25.16 -18.05 1.72
N THR A 57 23.98 -17.43 1.75
CA THR A 57 23.69 -16.26 2.61
C THR A 57 22.75 -16.67 3.72
N LYS A 58 23.20 -16.54 4.97
CA LYS A 58 22.34 -16.71 6.15
C LYS A 58 21.93 -15.32 6.64
N PHE A 59 20.64 -15.05 6.67
CA PHE A 59 20.08 -13.83 7.27
C PHE A 59 19.47 -14.18 8.61
N LYS A 60 19.97 -13.55 9.68
CA LYS A 60 19.36 -13.66 11.00
C LYS A 60 18.24 -12.59 11.05
N GLU A 61 17.01 -12.99 10.76
CA GLU A 61 15.87 -12.08 10.86
C GLU A 61 15.46 -11.96 12.31
N GLU A 62 15.54 -10.75 12.87
CA GLU A 62 14.82 -10.42 14.08
C GLU A 62 13.33 -10.37 13.74
N GLN A 63 12.54 -11.26 14.30
CA GLN A 63 11.09 -11.19 14.23
C GLN A 63 10.63 -10.01 15.10
N LYS A 64 10.46 -8.86 14.46
CA LYS A 64 9.83 -7.71 15.13
C LYS A 64 8.32 -7.91 15.12
N LEU A 65 7.73 -7.93 16.29
CA LEU A 65 6.28 -7.92 16.41
C LEU A 65 5.70 -6.69 15.66
N PRO A 66 4.57 -6.87 14.97
CA PRO A 66 3.88 -5.75 14.33
C PRO A 66 3.54 -4.68 15.37
N ARG A 67 3.83 -3.41 15.06
CA ARG A 67 3.38 -2.30 15.88
C ARG A 67 1.87 -2.13 15.70
N ILE A 68 1.12 -2.39 16.74
CA ILE A 68 -0.33 -2.14 16.78
C ILE A 68 -0.53 -0.66 17.08
N ILE A 69 -1.36 0.02 16.30
CA ILE A 69 -1.77 1.40 16.57
C ILE A 69 -2.89 1.33 17.62
N PRO A 70 -2.73 1.96 18.79
CA PRO A 70 -3.76 2.00 19.81
C PRO A 70 -5.06 2.65 19.28
N ARG A 71 -6.21 2.18 19.76
CA ARG A 71 -7.51 2.68 19.33
C ARG A 71 -7.69 4.18 19.56
N ASN A 72 -7.20 4.69 20.69
CA ASN A 72 -7.25 6.10 21.04
C ASN A 72 -6.48 6.98 20.04
N GLU A 73 -5.36 6.51 19.47
CA GLU A 73 -4.64 7.25 18.42
C GLU A 73 -5.49 7.39 17.15
N ILE A 74 -6.26 6.36 16.79
CA ILE A 74 -7.17 6.40 15.63
C ILE A 74 -8.35 7.33 15.90
N GLU A 75 -8.94 7.27 17.09
CA GLU A 75 -10.02 8.15 17.52
C GLU A 75 -9.58 9.63 17.54
N ASN A 76 -8.37 9.91 18.02
CA ASN A 76 -7.80 11.26 18.00
C ASN A 76 -7.57 11.76 16.58
N LEU A 77 -7.06 10.91 15.69
CA LEU A 77 -6.91 11.23 14.27
C LEU A 77 -8.25 11.61 13.63
N LEU A 78 -9.27 10.77 13.79
CA LEU A 78 -10.61 11.03 13.26
C LEU A 78 -11.22 12.31 13.86
N ASN A 79 -11.11 12.52 15.17
CA ASN A 79 -11.59 13.73 15.83
C ASN A 79 -10.92 14.99 15.27
N THR A 80 -9.62 14.95 15.00
CA THR A 80 -8.88 16.06 14.37
C THR A 80 -9.41 16.33 12.95
N MET A 81 -9.64 15.28 12.16
CA MET A 81 -10.18 15.42 10.80
C MET A 81 -11.62 15.95 10.80
N TYR A 82 -12.47 15.47 11.70
CA TYR A 82 -13.85 15.98 11.85
C TYR A 82 -13.89 17.44 12.32
N LYS A 83 -12.97 17.87 13.22
CA LYS A 83 -12.83 19.27 13.61
C LYS A 83 -12.40 20.13 12.41
N ALA A 84 -11.47 19.65 11.58
CA ALA A 84 -11.04 20.34 10.37
C ALA A 84 -12.19 20.47 9.36
N LEU A 85 -13.02 19.45 9.21
CA LEU A 85 -14.20 19.48 8.34
C LEU A 85 -15.22 20.56 8.75
N LYS A 86 -15.39 20.80 10.05
CA LYS A 86 -16.30 21.84 10.57
C LYS A 86 -15.79 23.26 10.35
N LYS A 87 -14.47 23.48 10.36
CA LYS A 87 -13.85 24.81 10.31
C LYS A 87 -13.62 25.33 8.88
N ASN A 88 -13.55 24.47 7.88
CA ASN A 88 -13.03 24.84 6.57
C ASN A 88 -14.12 24.94 5.52
N ASP A 89 -14.15 26.05 4.76
CA ASP A 89 -15.18 26.29 3.74
C ASP A 89 -14.75 25.90 2.31
N GLY A 90 -13.46 25.92 2.00
CA GLY A 90 -12.96 25.68 0.63
C GLY A 90 -12.48 24.26 0.35
N THR A 91 -12.14 23.44 1.38
CA THR A 91 -11.57 22.09 1.22
C THR A 91 -12.43 20.99 1.82
N LYS A 92 -13.69 21.28 2.14
CA LYS A 92 -14.62 20.33 2.80
C LYS A 92 -14.75 19.00 2.07
N SER A 93 -14.82 19.03 0.74
CA SER A 93 -14.98 17.79 -0.05
C SER A 93 -13.76 16.87 0.03
N MET A 94 -12.54 17.44 0.08
CA MET A 94 -11.31 16.66 0.24
C MET A 94 -11.15 16.08 1.64
N ILE A 95 -11.48 16.88 2.66
CA ILE A 95 -11.46 16.41 4.05
C ILE A 95 -12.49 15.29 4.23
N LEU A 96 -13.66 15.42 3.61
CA LEU A 96 -14.70 14.40 3.60
C LEU A 96 -14.19 13.08 2.99
N ARG A 97 -13.50 13.16 1.85
CA ARG A 97 -12.81 11.99 1.25
C ARG A 97 -11.81 11.37 2.21
N ASP A 98 -10.96 12.20 2.81
CA ASP A 98 -9.88 11.75 3.68
C ASP A 98 -10.44 11.01 4.90
N ILE A 99 -11.52 11.53 5.52
CA ILE A 99 -12.24 10.85 6.59
C ILE A 99 -12.85 9.54 6.09
N ALA A 100 -13.52 9.54 4.94
CA ALA A 100 -14.12 8.35 4.37
C ALA A 100 -13.09 7.22 4.11
N VAL A 101 -11.89 7.57 3.66
CA VAL A 101 -10.78 6.63 3.50
C VAL A 101 -10.34 6.03 4.83
N VAL A 102 -10.18 6.85 5.89
CA VAL A 102 -9.77 6.37 7.22
C VAL A 102 -10.85 5.49 7.84
N GLU A 103 -12.11 5.89 7.74
CA GLU A 103 -13.25 5.10 8.25
C GLU A 103 -13.35 3.73 7.54
N VAL A 104 -13.14 3.68 6.21
CA VAL A 104 -13.09 2.41 5.47
C VAL A 104 -11.95 1.53 5.95
N PHE A 105 -10.75 2.09 6.20
CA PHE A 105 -9.66 1.30 6.78
C PHE A 105 -10.04 0.68 8.12
N PHE A 106 -10.63 1.49 8.98
CA PHE A 106 -10.98 1.07 10.34
C PHE A 106 -12.12 0.05 10.35
N ALA A 107 -13.16 0.27 9.54
CA ALA A 107 -14.31 -0.61 9.45
C ALA A 107 -14.00 -1.96 8.79
N THR A 108 -13.00 -2.02 7.89
CA THR A 108 -12.80 -3.20 7.04
C THR A 108 -11.47 -3.91 7.23
N GLY A 109 -10.47 -3.27 7.84
CA GLY A 109 -9.10 -3.76 7.91
C GLY A 109 -8.44 -3.94 6.53
N ALA A 110 -8.94 -3.25 5.51
CA ALA A 110 -8.44 -3.38 4.14
C ALA A 110 -7.01 -2.86 3.99
N ARG A 111 -6.26 -3.39 3.02
CA ARG A 111 -4.93 -2.89 2.67
C ARG A 111 -5.03 -1.59 1.87
N VAL A 112 -3.98 -0.75 1.96
CA VAL A 112 -3.94 0.53 1.20
C VAL A 112 -4.18 0.31 -0.30
N TYR A 113 -3.60 -0.74 -0.87
CA TYR A 113 -3.86 -1.13 -2.26
C TYR A 113 -5.34 -1.41 -2.52
N GLU A 114 -5.99 -2.15 -1.65
CA GLU A 114 -7.39 -2.54 -1.80
C GLU A 114 -8.30 -1.30 -1.74
N VAL A 115 -8.09 -0.41 -0.77
CA VAL A 115 -8.87 0.84 -0.65
C VAL A 115 -8.66 1.76 -1.84
N ALA A 116 -7.41 1.94 -2.30
CA ALA A 116 -7.10 2.78 -3.47
C ALA A 116 -7.69 2.24 -4.78
N ASN A 117 -8.04 0.95 -4.83
CA ASN A 117 -8.56 0.28 -6.01
C ASN A 117 -10.05 -0.10 -5.88
N ILE A 118 -10.78 0.43 -4.90
CA ILE A 118 -12.24 0.26 -4.85
C ILE A 118 -12.83 0.94 -6.08
N LYS A 119 -13.44 0.15 -6.96
CA LYS A 119 -14.22 0.68 -8.07
C LYS A 119 -15.62 1.07 -7.60
N ARG A 120 -16.28 1.98 -8.35
CA ARG A 120 -17.66 2.38 -8.05
C ARG A 120 -18.62 1.16 -8.00
N GLU A 121 -18.45 0.23 -8.89
CA GLU A 121 -19.24 -1.01 -9.01
C GLU A 121 -19.05 -1.99 -7.84
N ASN A 122 -17.97 -1.84 -7.08
CA ASN A 122 -17.58 -2.73 -5.98
C ASN A 122 -18.07 -2.25 -4.61
N ILE A 123 -18.82 -1.14 -4.57
CA ILE A 123 -19.41 -0.62 -3.34
C ILE A 123 -20.91 -0.46 -3.51
N ASP A 124 -21.65 -1.10 -2.63
CA ASP A 124 -23.08 -0.91 -2.47
C ASP A 124 -23.29 -0.05 -1.22
N LEU A 125 -23.71 1.20 -1.46
CA LEU A 125 -23.93 2.19 -0.40
C LEU A 125 -25.24 1.95 0.36
N GLU A 126 -26.20 1.22 -0.22
CA GLU A 126 -27.50 0.92 0.38
C GLU A 126 -27.33 -0.19 1.42
N SER A 127 -26.71 -1.30 1.04
CA SER A 127 -26.41 -2.41 1.94
C SER A 127 -25.17 -2.16 2.82
N GLY A 128 -24.36 -1.14 2.52
CA GLY A 128 -23.07 -0.90 3.19
C GLY A 128 -22.01 -1.94 2.88
N THR A 129 -22.05 -2.57 1.71
CA THR A 129 -21.18 -3.68 1.35
C THR A 129 -20.07 -3.23 0.41
N ILE A 130 -18.84 -3.66 0.67
CA ILE A 130 -17.66 -3.42 -0.18
C ILE A 130 -17.05 -4.75 -0.61
N ARG A 131 -16.84 -4.90 -1.93
CA ARG A 131 -16.13 -6.01 -2.53
C ARG A 131 -14.67 -5.61 -2.76
N PHE A 132 -13.74 -6.30 -2.13
CA PHE A 132 -12.31 -6.12 -2.30
C PHE A 132 -11.72 -7.20 -3.20
N MET A 133 -10.89 -6.76 -4.15
CA MET A 133 -10.10 -7.64 -4.99
C MET A 133 -8.72 -7.85 -4.37
N GLY A 134 -8.43 -9.05 -3.91
CA GLY A 134 -7.16 -9.43 -3.28
C GLY A 134 -6.12 -9.96 -4.27
N LYS A 135 -4.93 -10.27 -3.75
CA LYS A 135 -3.84 -10.88 -4.54
C LYS A 135 -4.28 -12.24 -5.10
N GLY A 136 -4.03 -12.48 -6.39
CA GLY A 136 -4.37 -13.73 -7.07
C GLY A 136 -5.85 -13.87 -7.44
N GLY A 137 -6.58 -12.74 -7.59
CA GLY A 137 -7.98 -12.75 -8.00
C GLY A 137 -8.97 -13.19 -6.91
N LYS A 138 -8.52 -13.34 -5.66
CA LYS A 138 -9.42 -13.68 -4.55
C LYS A 138 -10.27 -12.48 -4.16
N GLU A 139 -11.57 -12.65 -4.20
CA GLU A 139 -12.53 -11.65 -3.77
C GLU A 139 -12.92 -11.85 -2.31
N ARG A 140 -13.18 -10.75 -1.61
CA ARG A 140 -13.83 -10.78 -0.30
C ARG A 140 -14.87 -9.67 -0.21
N LEU A 141 -16.01 -10.00 0.35
CA LEU A 141 -17.10 -9.09 0.62
C LEU A 141 -17.07 -8.72 2.11
N ILE A 142 -17.09 -7.43 2.40
CA ILE A 142 -17.14 -6.94 3.78
C ILE A 142 -18.33 -6.01 3.91
N GLN A 143 -19.18 -6.28 4.89
CA GLN A 143 -20.28 -5.41 5.25
C GLN A 143 -19.84 -4.44 6.35
N ILE A 144 -20.06 -3.16 6.13
CA ILE A 144 -19.84 -2.10 7.12
C ILE A 144 -21.02 -2.14 8.10
N GLY A 145 -20.75 -2.53 9.34
CA GLY A 145 -21.80 -2.66 10.36
C GLY A 145 -22.28 -1.32 10.93
N GLU A 146 -21.50 -0.25 10.77
CA GLU A 146 -21.80 1.05 11.37
C GLU A 146 -22.48 1.99 10.38
N GLN A 147 -23.74 2.34 10.65
CA GLN A 147 -24.55 3.20 9.78
C GLN A 147 -23.97 4.62 9.60
N SER A 148 -23.23 5.13 10.58
CA SER A 148 -22.57 6.43 10.49
C SER A 148 -21.54 6.47 9.37
N VAL A 149 -20.77 5.38 9.19
CA VAL A 149 -19.79 5.22 8.10
C VAL A 149 -20.51 5.11 6.76
N CYS A 150 -21.59 4.35 6.66
CA CYS A 150 -22.38 4.27 5.42
C CYS A 150 -22.93 5.65 4.99
N LYS A 151 -23.49 6.42 5.94
CA LYS A 151 -23.94 7.79 5.68
C LYS A 151 -22.81 8.72 5.24
N LEU A 152 -21.63 8.59 5.82
CA LEU A 152 -20.43 9.33 5.43
C LEU A 152 -20.01 9.01 4.00
N LEU A 153 -19.97 7.71 3.65
CA LEU A 153 -19.63 7.26 2.29
C LEU A 153 -20.65 7.73 1.26
N TYR A 154 -21.93 7.69 1.60
CA TYR A 154 -22.99 8.24 0.75
C TYR A 154 -22.81 9.75 0.53
N LYS A 155 -22.56 10.52 1.60
CA LYS A 155 -22.29 11.96 1.52
C LYS A 155 -21.06 12.27 0.66
N TYR A 156 -20.01 11.48 0.80
CA TYR A 156 -18.81 11.59 -0.05
C TYR A 156 -19.14 11.29 -1.52
N TYR A 157 -19.88 10.22 -1.77
CA TYR A 157 -20.31 9.84 -3.11
C TYR A 157 -21.12 10.95 -3.80
N GLU A 158 -22.13 11.51 -3.13
CA GLU A 158 -22.93 12.60 -3.69
C GLU A 158 -22.09 13.85 -3.99
N ALA A 159 -21.11 14.16 -3.13
CA ALA A 159 -20.21 15.31 -3.34
C ALA A 159 -19.24 15.13 -4.53
N HIS A 160 -18.98 13.91 -4.97
CA HIS A 160 -17.99 13.59 -6.00
C HIS A 160 -18.54 12.65 -7.10
N LYS A 161 -19.86 12.59 -7.23
CA LYS A 161 -20.56 11.63 -8.10
C LYS A 161 -20.08 11.67 -9.55
N THR A 162 -19.90 12.86 -10.09
CA THR A 162 -19.45 13.06 -11.48
C THR A 162 -18.06 12.51 -11.71
N GLU A 163 -17.12 12.86 -10.84
CA GLU A 163 -15.71 12.42 -10.93
C GLU A 163 -15.59 10.91 -10.71
N ILE A 164 -16.36 10.35 -9.77
CA ILE A 164 -16.39 8.91 -9.48
C ILE A 164 -16.90 8.13 -10.68
N ILE A 165 -17.99 8.59 -11.32
CA ILE A 165 -18.56 7.94 -12.51
C ILE A 165 -17.57 8.01 -13.67
N GLN A 166 -16.97 9.17 -13.92
CA GLN A 166 -16.00 9.36 -15.00
C GLN A 166 -14.72 8.56 -14.80
N CYS A 167 -14.21 8.52 -13.56
CA CYS A 167 -12.97 7.83 -13.22
C CYS A 167 -13.15 6.31 -13.06
N GLY A 168 -14.36 5.85 -12.67
CA GLY A 168 -14.66 4.46 -12.36
C GLY A 168 -14.17 3.98 -10.98
N TYR A 169 -13.39 4.79 -10.26
CA TYR A 169 -12.91 4.50 -8.91
C TYR A 169 -13.69 5.26 -7.86
N PHE A 170 -13.95 4.62 -6.72
CA PHE A 170 -14.75 5.23 -5.66
C PHE A 170 -14.03 6.41 -4.98
N PHE A 171 -12.72 6.29 -4.71
CA PHE A 171 -11.95 7.40 -4.15
C PHE A 171 -11.20 8.17 -5.23
N VAL A 172 -11.51 9.46 -5.36
CA VAL A 172 -10.95 10.35 -6.38
C VAL A 172 -10.05 11.44 -5.78
N ASN A 173 -9.08 11.89 -6.54
CA ASN A 173 -8.21 13.01 -6.18
C ASN A 173 -8.82 14.34 -6.62
N GLN A 174 -8.15 15.46 -6.31
CA GLN A 174 -8.60 16.82 -6.67
C GLN A 174 -8.78 17.06 -8.18
N ARG A 175 -8.14 16.25 -9.02
CA ARG A 175 -8.20 16.37 -10.48
C ARG A 175 -9.23 15.42 -11.09
N GLY A 176 -10.07 14.79 -10.27
CA GLY A 176 -11.06 13.82 -10.71
C GLY A 176 -10.52 12.43 -11.07
N GLY A 177 -9.21 12.19 -10.97
CA GLY A 177 -8.61 10.87 -11.19
C GLY A 177 -8.56 10.02 -9.92
N ARG A 178 -8.13 8.76 -10.06
CA ARG A 178 -8.00 7.80 -8.94
C ARG A 178 -7.16 8.34 -7.79
N PHE A 179 -7.62 8.19 -6.55
CA PHE A 179 -6.85 8.48 -5.35
C PHE A 179 -5.89 7.34 -5.06
N THR A 180 -4.63 7.50 -5.46
CA THR A 180 -3.62 6.44 -5.46
C THR A 180 -3.16 6.07 -4.06
N GLU A 181 -2.54 4.87 -3.91
CA GLU A 181 -1.90 4.44 -2.66
C GLU A 181 -0.90 5.45 -2.11
N GLN A 182 -0.12 6.07 -2.99
CA GLN A 182 0.84 7.09 -2.59
C GLN A 182 0.14 8.33 -2.06
N SER A 183 -0.96 8.75 -2.70
CA SER A 183 -1.77 9.87 -2.24
C SER A 183 -2.38 9.60 -0.85
N ILE A 184 -2.88 8.38 -0.62
CA ILE A 184 -3.38 7.94 0.68
C ILE A 184 -2.28 8.01 1.75
N ARG A 185 -1.07 7.50 1.46
CA ARG A 185 0.06 7.56 2.40
C ARG A 185 0.49 8.99 2.73
N ILE A 186 0.48 9.88 1.73
CA ILE A 186 0.79 11.31 1.93
C ILE A 186 -0.29 11.97 2.79
N MET A 187 -1.56 11.69 2.50
CA MET A 187 -2.70 12.18 3.28
C MET A 187 -2.59 11.76 4.75
N LEU A 188 -2.39 10.48 5.04
CA LEU A 188 -2.23 10.00 6.41
C LEU A 188 -1.07 10.70 7.13
N LYS A 189 0.10 10.84 6.48
CA LYS A 189 1.25 11.55 7.05
C LYS A 189 0.94 13.02 7.38
N LYS A 190 0.08 13.68 6.62
CA LYS A 190 -0.31 15.07 6.89
C LYS A 190 -1.03 15.20 8.23
N TYR A 191 -1.95 14.26 8.51
CA TYR A 191 -2.73 14.31 9.75
C TYR A 191 -1.99 13.75 10.96
N THR A 192 -0.99 12.88 10.78
CA THR A 192 -0.18 12.31 11.88
C THR A 192 1.03 13.15 12.25
N LYS A 193 1.36 14.23 11.51
CA LYS A 193 2.46 15.16 11.81
C LYS A 193 2.01 16.43 12.54
N GLN A 194 0.75 16.53 12.93
CA GLN A 194 0.18 17.70 13.60
C GLN A 194 0.17 17.58 15.15
N ASP A 195 0.91 16.58 15.70
CA ASP A 195 1.21 16.44 17.14
C ASP A 195 2.62 16.89 17.45
#